data_911adc64be8858e8dc922582b553482d
#
_entry.id   911adc64be8858e8dc922582b553482d
#
_cell.length_a   1.000
_cell.length_b   1.000
_cell.length_c   1.000
_cell.angle_alpha   90.00
_cell.angle_beta   90.00
_cell.angle_gamma   90.00
#
_symmetry.space_group_name_H-M   'P 1'
#
loop_
_entity.id
_entity.type
_entity.pdbx_description
1 polymer ?
#
loop_
_entity_poly.entity_id
_entity_poly.type
_entity_poly.pdbx_seq_one_letter_code
_entity_poly.pdbx_strand_id
1 'polypeptide(L)'
;MTKIALRPVLESDLAILFAQQLDPESVAMSAYLSKDRGEFMRHWEGILKNKQVTARVVVYKEKVAGHILCWREGRHEQRIGYWIGRGFWGRGIASAALAEFLKEVKIRPLYAEAANHNAASKRVLEKNGFELLDEGGRISRFKLG
;
A
#
# COMPACT_ATOMS: atom_id res chain seq x y z
N MET A 1 16.08 -4.18 13.46
CA MET A 1 15.70 -4.02 12.06
C MET A 1 14.54 -4.94 11.70
N THR A 2 13.49 -4.39 11.14
CA THR A 2 12.30 -5.17 10.79
C THR A 2 12.55 -5.98 9.53
N LYS A 3 12.41 -7.28 9.63
CA LYS A 3 12.60 -8.17 8.47
C LYS A 3 11.26 -8.54 7.88
N ILE A 4 11.07 -8.22 6.62
CA ILE A 4 9.89 -8.62 5.86
C ILE A 4 10.34 -9.28 4.56
N ALA A 5 9.41 -9.97 3.93
CA ALA A 5 9.61 -10.48 2.58
C ALA A 5 8.45 -10.04 1.72
N LEU A 6 8.72 -9.80 0.45
CA LEU A 6 7.69 -9.52 -0.54
C LEU A 6 7.59 -10.71 -1.48
N ARG A 7 6.38 -11.11 -1.81
CA ARG A 7 6.14 -12.14 -2.82
C ARG A 7 4.90 -11.81 -3.65
N PRO A 8 4.75 -12.43 -4.82
CA PRO A 8 3.54 -12.20 -5.62
C PRO A 8 2.28 -12.55 -4.82
N VAL A 9 1.21 -11.83 -5.12
CA VAL A 9 -0.09 -12.07 -4.49
C VAL A 9 -0.70 -13.32 -5.10
N LEU A 10 -1.14 -14.23 -4.24
CA LEU A 10 -1.86 -15.45 -4.65
C LEU A 10 -3.35 -15.25 -4.39
N GLU A 11 -4.18 -15.94 -5.15
CA GLU A 11 -5.63 -15.88 -4.95
C GLU A 11 -6.01 -16.24 -3.51
N SER A 12 -5.30 -17.20 -2.92
CA SER A 12 -5.52 -17.61 -1.53
C SER A 12 -5.23 -16.50 -0.51
N ASP A 13 -4.47 -15.48 -0.86
CA ASP A 13 -4.18 -14.36 0.04
C ASP A 13 -5.36 -13.39 0.15
N LEU A 14 -6.25 -13.38 -0.83
CA LEU A 14 -7.28 -12.35 -0.93
C LEU A 14 -8.25 -12.32 0.24
N ALA A 15 -8.54 -13.47 0.83
CA ALA A 15 -9.42 -13.53 2.02
C ALA A 15 -8.79 -12.78 3.19
N ILE A 16 -7.48 -12.89 3.37
CA ILE A 16 -6.76 -12.20 4.44
C ILE A 16 -6.72 -10.69 4.16
N LEU A 17 -6.41 -10.31 2.93
CA LEU A 17 -6.37 -8.90 2.55
C LEU A 17 -7.74 -8.25 2.66
N PHE A 18 -8.80 -8.98 2.32
CA PHE A 18 -10.16 -8.50 2.48
C PHE A 18 -10.48 -8.24 3.96
N ALA A 19 -10.15 -9.19 4.84
CA ALA A 19 -10.38 -9.03 6.27
C ALA A 19 -9.65 -7.82 6.83
N GLN A 20 -8.44 -7.57 6.36
CA GLN A 20 -7.63 -6.43 6.82
C GLN A 20 -8.28 -5.08 6.48
N GLN A 21 -8.90 -4.96 5.32
CA GLN A 21 -9.52 -3.69 4.93
C GLN A 21 -10.91 -3.46 5.54
N LEU A 22 -11.44 -4.45 6.25
CA LEU A 22 -12.71 -4.29 6.98
C LEU A 22 -12.51 -3.69 8.36
N ASP A 23 -11.30 -3.68 8.89
CA ASP A 23 -11.04 -3.16 10.23
C ASP A 23 -11.41 -1.67 10.32
N PRO A 24 -12.33 -1.28 11.23
CA PRO A 24 -12.79 0.11 11.30
C PRO A 24 -11.69 1.13 11.60
N GLU A 25 -10.71 0.78 12.42
CA GLU A 25 -9.62 1.71 12.72
C GLU A 25 -8.69 1.90 11.53
N SER A 26 -8.46 0.82 10.76
CA SER A 26 -7.67 0.91 9.54
C SER A 26 -8.36 1.81 8.52
N VAL A 27 -9.67 1.64 8.35
CA VAL A 27 -10.47 2.48 7.44
C VAL A 27 -10.44 3.94 7.91
N ALA A 28 -10.59 4.18 9.22
CA ALA A 28 -10.57 5.53 9.77
C ALA A 28 -9.24 6.23 9.54
N MET A 29 -8.13 5.50 9.56
CA MET A 29 -6.79 6.07 9.33
C MET A 29 -6.50 6.31 7.86
N SER A 30 -7.24 5.69 6.96
CA SER A 30 -7.02 5.81 5.52
C SER A 30 -7.97 6.83 4.90
N ALA A 31 -7.73 7.18 3.65
CA ALA A 31 -8.68 7.95 2.84
C ALA A 31 -9.53 7.00 1.99
N TYR A 32 -9.52 5.74 2.31
CA TYR A 32 -10.09 4.66 1.53
C TYR A 32 -11.42 4.21 2.12
N LEU A 33 -12.39 3.93 1.25
CA LEU A 33 -13.66 3.34 1.66
C LEU A 33 -13.56 1.83 1.46
N SER A 34 -13.90 1.06 2.50
CA SER A 34 -13.85 -0.38 2.39
C SER A 34 -14.88 -0.88 1.37
N LYS A 35 -14.51 -1.94 0.67
CA LYS A 35 -15.36 -2.59 -0.32
C LYS A 35 -16.04 -3.81 0.30
N ASP A 36 -17.24 -4.18 -0.19
CA ASP A 36 -17.79 -5.45 0.18
C ASP A 36 -16.97 -6.57 -0.48
N ARG A 37 -17.25 -7.82 -0.07
CA ARG A 37 -16.47 -8.96 -0.55
C ARG A 37 -16.47 -9.11 -2.07
N GLY A 38 -17.63 -8.98 -2.69
CA GLY A 38 -17.75 -9.12 -4.14
C GLY A 38 -16.98 -8.06 -4.90
N GLU A 39 -17.10 -6.80 -4.47
CA GLU A 39 -16.36 -5.69 -5.07
C GLU A 39 -14.86 -5.86 -4.89
N PHE A 40 -14.44 -6.26 -3.69
CA PHE A 40 -13.03 -6.47 -3.37
C PHE A 40 -12.43 -7.57 -4.24
N MET A 41 -13.11 -8.70 -4.36
CA MET A 41 -12.62 -9.82 -5.15
C MET A 41 -12.51 -9.47 -6.64
N ARG A 42 -13.50 -8.77 -7.19
CA ARG A 42 -13.46 -8.30 -8.58
C ARG A 42 -12.33 -7.32 -8.83
N HIS A 43 -12.12 -6.42 -7.89
CA HIS A 43 -11.04 -5.42 -7.97
C HIS A 43 -9.68 -6.11 -8.03
N TRP A 44 -9.43 -7.05 -7.11
CA TRP A 44 -8.17 -7.77 -7.06
C TRP A 44 -7.99 -8.73 -8.24
N GLU A 45 -9.06 -9.31 -8.73
CA GLU A 45 -8.99 -10.12 -9.95
C GLU A 45 -8.45 -9.29 -11.11
N GLY A 46 -8.95 -8.05 -11.25
CA GLY A 46 -8.44 -7.12 -12.24
C GLY A 46 -6.97 -6.77 -12.04
N ILE A 47 -6.57 -6.53 -10.80
CA ILE A 47 -5.16 -6.24 -10.46
C ILE A 47 -4.27 -7.40 -10.86
N LEU A 48 -4.65 -8.63 -10.51
CA LEU A 48 -3.82 -9.80 -10.77
C LEU A 48 -3.67 -10.11 -12.26
N LYS A 49 -4.62 -9.70 -13.08
CA LYS A 49 -4.58 -9.88 -14.53
C LYS A 49 -3.88 -8.74 -15.27
N ASN A 50 -3.68 -7.60 -14.60
CA ASN A 50 -3.11 -6.42 -15.23
C ASN A 50 -1.59 -6.46 -15.19
N LYS A 51 -0.97 -6.63 -16.36
CA LYS A 51 0.50 -6.71 -16.47
C LYS A 51 1.22 -5.40 -16.15
N GLN A 52 0.50 -4.28 -16.10
CA GLN A 52 1.07 -2.98 -15.78
C GLN A 52 1.05 -2.69 -14.28
N VAL A 53 0.45 -3.58 -13.49
CA VAL A 53 0.40 -3.46 -12.03
C VAL A 53 1.40 -4.41 -11.42
N THR A 54 2.22 -3.89 -10.52
CA THR A 54 3.10 -4.71 -9.68
C THR A 54 2.49 -4.76 -8.30
N ALA A 55 2.11 -5.94 -7.84
CA ALA A 55 1.51 -6.12 -6.52
C ALA A 55 2.23 -7.22 -5.76
N ARG A 56 2.43 -6.98 -4.46
CA ARG A 56 3.12 -7.94 -3.58
C ARG A 56 2.38 -8.06 -2.26
N VAL A 57 2.38 -9.26 -1.68
CA VAL A 57 2.04 -9.41 -0.27
C VAL A 57 3.27 -9.14 0.56
N VAL A 58 3.03 -8.52 1.71
CA VAL A 58 4.08 -8.28 2.70
C VAL A 58 3.99 -9.40 3.73
N VAL A 59 5.06 -10.18 3.85
CA VAL A 59 5.13 -11.31 4.78
C VAL A 59 6.02 -10.95 5.96
N TYR A 60 5.48 -11.12 7.16
CA TYR A 60 6.21 -10.88 8.40
C TYR A 60 6.03 -12.08 9.31
N LYS A 61 7.15 -12.70 9.70
CA LYS A 61 7.14 -13.91 10.53
C LYS A 61 6.19 -14.97 9.97
N GLU A 62 6.30 -15.23 8.68
CA GLU A 62 5.53 -16.23 7.94
C GLU A 62 4.03 -15.92 7.80
N LYS A 63 3.60 -14.73 8.19
CA LYS A 63 2.19 -14.31 8.10
C LYS A 63 2.03 -13.19 7.07
N VAL A 64 0.87 -13.16 6.43
CA VAL A 64 0.53 -12.06 5.52
C VAL A 64 0.18 -10.84 6.36
N ALA A 65 1.08 -9.88 6.40
CA ALA A 65 0.90 -8.64 7.16
C ALA A 65 0.13 -7.58 6.39
N GLY A 66 0.14 -7.66 5.05
CA GLY A 66 -0.54 -6.68 4.22
C GLY A 66 -0.12 -6.82 2.77
N HIS A 67 -0.31 -5.73 2.02
CA HIS A 67 0.07 -5.69 0.61
C HIS A 67 0.65 -4.34 0.23
N ILE A 68 1.35 -4.31 -0.88
CA ILE A 68 1.88 -3.10 -1.49
C ILE A 68 1.80 -3.26 -3.00
N LEU A 69 1.42 -2.19 -3.70
CA LEU A 69 1.26 -2.25 -5.14
C LEU A 69 1.58 -0.92 -5.79
N CYS A 70 1.93 -1.00 -7.08
CA CYS A 70 2.19 0.14 -7.94
C CYS A 70 1.32 -0.01 -9.18
N TRP A 71 0.64 1.07 -9.57
CA TRP A 71 -0.24 1.06 -10.74
C TRP A 71 -0.13 2.38 -11.50
N ARG A 72 -0.61 2.37 -12.72
CA ARG A 72 -0.67 3.56 -13.54
C ARG A 72 -2.03 4.21 -13.42
N GLU A 73 -2.04 5.49 -13.04
CA GLU A 73 -3.25 6.28 -12.95
C GLU A 73 -3.26 7.30 -14.07
N GLY A 74 -4.29 7.23 -14.91
CA GLY A 74 -4.35 8.10 -16.07
C GLY A 74 -3.25 7.79 -17.08
N ARG A 75 -2.74 8.82 -17.76
CA ARG A 75 -1.77 8.64 -18.84
C ARG A 75 -0.32 8.59 -18.38
N HIS A 76 0.02 9.31 -17.34
CA HIS A 76 1.42 9.57 -17.02
C HIS A 76 1.82 9.37 -15.57
N GLU A 77 0.85 9.14 -14.68
CA GLU A 77 1.14 9.09 -13.27
C GLU A 77 1.25 7.65 -12.77
N GLN A 78 2.39 7.32 -12.20
CA GLN A 78 2.59 6.03 -11.52
C GLN A 78 2.36 6.25 -10.04
N ARG A 79 1.48 5.47 -9.46
CA ARG A 79 1.13 5.58 -8.05
C ARG A 79 1.51 4.33 -7.29
N ILE A 80 1.80 4.51 -6.01
CA ILE A 80 2.12 3.42 -5.09
C ILE A 80 1.19 3.52 -3.89
N GLY A 81 0.74 2.36 -3.41
CA GLY A 81 -0.09 2.29 -2.21
C GLY A 81 0.20 1.02 -1.44
N TYR A 82 -0.13 1.04 -0.16
CA TYR A 82 0.07 -0.12 0.71
C TYR A 82 -0.98 -0.14 1.82
N TRP A 83 -1.18 -1.32 2.37
CA TRP A 83 -2.11 -1.52 3.49
C TRP A 83 -1.51 -2.58 4.40
N ILE A 84 -1.28 -2.21 5.64
CA ILE A 84 -0.77 -3.13 6.66
C ILE A 84 -1.88 -3.39 7.66
N GLY A 85 -2.15 -4.67 7.94
CA GLY A 85 -3.17 -5.06 8.90
C GLY A 85 -2.89 -4.50 10.28
N ARG A 86 -3.96 -4.09 10.98
CA ARG A 86 -3.82 -3.41 12.27
C ARG A 86 -3.00 -4.20 13.29
N GLY A 87 -3.13 -5.50 13.32
CA GLY A 87 -2.36 -6.35 14.24
C GLY A 87 -0.85 -6.28 14.03
N PHE A 88 -0.40 -5.72 12.92
CA PHE A 88 1.00 -5.59 12.58
C PHE A 88 1.54 -4.17 12.70
N TRP A 89 0.72 -3.21 13.14
CA TRP A 89 1.16 -1.82 13.28
C TRP A 89 2.22 -1.65 14.37
N GLY A 90 2.98 -0.58 14.26
CA GLY A 90 3.96 -0.21 15.28
C GLY A 90 5.24 -1.02 15.25
N ARG A 91 5.49 -1.75 14.17
CA ARG A 91 6.67 -2.65 14.05
C ARG A 91 7.60 -2.27 12.91
N GLY A 92 7.34 -1.15 12.24
CA GLY A 92 8.17 -0.71 11.12
C GLY A 92 7.96 -1.49 9.84
N ILE A 93 6.90 -2.30 9.75
CA ILE A 93 6.65 -3.18 8.60
C ILE A 93 6.38 -2.39 7.33
N ALA A 94 5.54 -1.34 7.41
CA ALA A 94 5.21 -0.55 6.22
C ALA A 94 6.46 0.11 5.63
N SER A 95 7.31 0.68 6.47
CA SER A 95 8.53 1.33 6.01
C SER A 95 9.51 0.33 5.39
N ALA A 96 9.66 -0.84 6.01
CA ALA A 96 10.51 -1.90 5.48
C ALA A 96 9.98 -2.43 4.16
N ALA A 97 8.66 -2.61 4.05
CA ALA A 97 8.02 -3.08 2.82
C ALA A 97 8.21 -2.08 1.69
N LEU A 98 8.01 -0.80 1.96
CA LEU A 98 8.22 0.24 0.95
C LEU A 98 9.66 0.28 0.48
N ALA A 99 10.63 0.19 1.40
CA ALA A 99 12.05 0.16 1.03
C ALA A 99 12.37 -1.01 0.11
N GLU A 100 11.87 -2.21 0.43
CA GLU A 100 12.09 -3.40 -0.40
C GLU A 100 11.39 -3.28 -1.75
N PHE A 101 10.16 -2.77 -1.76
CA PHE A 101 9.40 -2.62 -3.00
C PHE A 101 10.06 -1.65 -3.97
N LEU A 102 10.66 -0.57 -3.46
CA LEU A 102 11.35 0.41 -4.28
C LEU A 102 12.62 -0.17 -4.93
N LYS A 103 13.13 -1.28 -4.45
CA LYS A 103 14.23 -1.99 -5.11
C LYS A 103 13.74 -2.77 -6.32
N GLU A 104 12.49 -3.20 -6.32
CA GLU A 104 11.87 -3.90 -7.45
C GLU A 104 11.31 -2.91 -8.48
N VAL A 105 10.67 -1.85 -8.02
CA VAL A 105 10.00 -0.86 -8.87
C VAL A 105 10.90 0.35 -9.05
N LYS A 106 11.47 0.49 -10.24
CA LYS A 106 12.44 1.55 -10.55
C LYS A 106 11.83 2.74 -11.30
N ILE A 107 10.56 2.65 -11.68
CA ILE A 107 9.87 3.74 -12.38
C ILE A 107 9.84 4.99 -11.52
N ARG A 108 10.20 6.13 -12.10
CA ARG A 108 10.17 7.44 -11.45
C ARG A 108 9.56 8.47 -12.40
N PRO A 109 8.83 9.47 -11.93
CA PRO A 109 8.47 9.66 -10.52
C PRO A 109 7.37 8.71 -10.07
N LEU A 110 7.32 8.46 -8.76
CA LEU A 110 6.24 7.73 -8.12
C LEU A 110 5.46 8.70 -7.24
N TYR A 111 4.15 8.56 -7.23
CA TYR A 111 3.25 9.38 -6.40
C TYR A 111 2.57 8.51 -5.37
N ALA A 112 2.36 9.07 -4.20
CA ALA A 112 1.64 8.39 -3.12
C ALA A 112 0.70 9.37 -2.45
N GLU A 113 -0.39 8.86 -1.90
CA GLU A 113 -1.36 9.67 -1.16
C GLU A 113 -1.50 9.12 0.24
N ALA A 114 -1.66 10.02 1.21
CA ALA A 114 -1.95 9.64 2.58
C ALA A 114 -3.01 10.59 3.13
N ALA A 115 -3.93 10.05 3.93
CA ALA A 115 -4.90 10.90 4.62
C ALA A 115 -4.14 11.90 5.51
N ASN A 116 -4.61 13.15 5.54
CA ASN A 116 -3.91 14.20 6.28
C ASN A 116 -3.69 13.85 7.76
N HIS A 117 -4.61 13.14 8.36
CA HIS A 117 -4.51 12.74 9.77
C HIS A 117 -3.66 11.48 10.00
N ASN A 118 -3.20 10.82 8.95
CA ASN A 118 -2.39 9.61 9.08
C ASN A 118 -0.90 9.95 9.17
N ALA A 119 -0.48 10.40 10.34
CA ALA A 119 0.91 10.79 10.57
C ALA A 119 1.88 9.64 10.37
N ALA A 120 1.47 8.41 10.69
CA ALA A 120 2.32 7.24 10.53
C ALA A 120 2.65 6.99 9.05
N SER A 121 1.64 7.06 8.18
CA SER A 121 1.85 6.86 6.74
C SER A 121 2.72 7.97 6.15
N LYS A 122 2.51 9.22 6.58
CA LYS A 122 3.35 10.33 6.15
C LYS A 122 4.83 10.08 6.50
N ARG A 123 5.09 9.61 7.72
CA ARG A 123 6.46 9.29 8.14
C ARG A 123 7.08 8.17 7.33
N VAL A 124 6.29 7.14 7.00
CA VAL A 124 6.75 6.03 6.16
C VAL A 124 7.21 6.54 4.79
N LEU A 125 6.41 7.40 4.18
CA LEU A 125 6.74 7.99 2.88
C LEU A 125 8.00 8.86 2.96
N GLU A 126 8.05 9.76 3.92
CA GLU A 126 9.21 10.65 4.10
C GLU A 126 10.50 9.88 4.37
N LYS A 127 10.42 8.85 5.19
CA LYS A 127 11.55 8.00 5.52
C LYS A 127 12.12 7.31 4.27
N ASN A 128 11.29 7.07 3.28
CA ASN A 128 11.69 6.42 2.04
C ASN A 128 11.97 7.42 0.90
N GLY A 129 12.15 8.69 1.24
CA GLY A 129 12.59 9.69 0.29
C GLY A 129 11.49 10.43 -0.45
N PHE A 130 10.23 10.16 -0.14
CA PHE A 130 9.12 10.89 -0.74
C PHE A 130 9.04 12.31 -0.16
N GLU A 131 8.76 13.26 -1.01
CA GLU A 131 8.59 14.67 -0.62
C GLU A 131 7.13 15.07 -0.73
N LEU A 132 6.67 15.87 0.21
CA LEU A 132 5.33 16.40 0.20
C LEU A 132 5.16 17.38 -0.96
N LEU A 133 4.16 17.15 -1.82
CA LEU A 133 3.81 18.04 -2.90
C LEU A 133 2.77 19.06 -2.47
N ASP A 134 1.69 18.57 -1.88
CA ASP A 134 0.64 19.45 -1.37
C ASP A 134 -0.18 18.75 -0.30
N GLU A 135 -0.81 19.55 0.56
CA GLU A 135 -1.78 19.10 1.53
C GLU A 135 -3.15 19.59 1.10
N GLY A 136 -3.90 18.70 0.46
CA GLY A 136 -5.29 18.99 0.11
C GLY A 136 -6.18 18.99 1.34
N GLY A 137 -7.49 19.09 1.15
CA GLY A 137 -8.45 19.14 2.26
C GLY A 137 -8.44 17.87 3.11
N ARG A 138 -8.28 16.71 2.50
CA ARG A 138 -8.31 15.41 3.21
C ARG A 138 -7.06 14.58 2.96
N ILE A 139 -6.41 14.80 1.87
CA ILE A 139 -5.33 13.94 1.37
C ILE A 139 -4.09 14.77 1.11
N SER A 140 -2.95 14.28 1.56
CA SER A 140 -1.64 14.81 1.23
C SER A 140 -1.06 13.99 0.10
N ARG A 141 -0.44 14.65 -0.87
CA ARG A 141 0.22 14.00 -2.00
C ARG A 141 1.72 14.10 -1.86
N PHE A 142 2.38 13.02 -2.19
CA PHE A 142 3.83 12.87 -2.09
C PHE A 142 4.40 12.41 -3.42
N LYS A 143 5.69 12.70 -3.63
CA LYS A 143 6.39 12.35 -4.85
C LYS A 143 7.79 11.85 -4.54
N LEU A 144 8.20 10.80 -5.24
CA LEU A 144 9.57 10.29 -5.22
C LEU A 144 10.17 10.41 -6.62
N GLY A 145 11.28 11.13 -6.73
CA GLY A 145 11.98 11.28 -8.01
C GLY A 145 11.67 12.51 -8.83
#